data_172150f7ef1e57b299807f1e171d0456
#
_entry.id   172150f7ef1e57b299807f1e171d0456
#
_cell.length_a   1.000
_cell.length_b   1.000
_cell.length_c   1.000
_cell.angle_alpha   90.00
_cell.angle_beta   90.00
_cell.angle_gamma   90.00
#
_symmetry.space_group_name_H-M   'P 1'
#
loop_
_entity.id
_entity.type
_entity.pdbx_description
1 polymer ?
#
loop_
_entity_poly.entity_id
_entity_poly.type
_entity_poly.pdbx_seq_one_letter_code
_entity_poly.pdbx_strand_id
1 'polypeptide(L)'
;MRFRVEKISTFAQSLTGLLEKLMSVAIVGFGALLVFEGEMTVGALVAFNMLAGRVSGPLTQIVTMAHEYQEVALSVRMLGQGMNQKVERGGRTDGLRPPVTGDIEVRNVSFRYGPDLPWALDNISFSIQAGSIFGVVGRSGSGKTTVTRLIQGLYPVQQGTIRIGEHDLREIDLAHLRKSVGVVLQDNFL
;
A
#
# COMPACT_ATOMS: atom_id res chain seq x y z
N MET A 1 -12.56 -1.48 -4.85
CA MET A 1 -12.71 -0.09 -5.30
C MET A 1 -12.40 0.12 -6.79
N ARG A 2 -11.37 -0.46 -7.38
CA ARG A 2 -11.00 -0.36 -8.82
C ARG A 2 -12.16 -0.66 -9.78
N PHE A 3 -12.94 -1.71 -9.54
CA PHE A 3 -14.04 -2.14 -10.41
C PHE A 3 -15.20 -1.12 -10.58
N ARG A 4 -15.40 -0.23 -9.62
CA ARG A 4 -16.40 0.84 -9.71
C ARG A 4 -15.92 2.02 -10.56
N VAL A 5 -14.65 2.35 -10.46
CA VAL A 5 -14.04 3.45 -11.22
C VAL A 5 -13.95 3.09 -12.70
N GLU A 6 -13.55 1.85 -13.02
CA GLU A 6 -13.51 1.35 -14.40
C GLU A 6 -14.89 1.36 -15.07
N LYS A 7 -15.95 0.93 -14.37
CA LYS A 7 -17.32 0.99 -14.90
C LYS A 7 -17.78 2.41 -15.19
N ILE A 8 -17.47 3.36 -14.31
CA ILE A 8 -17.83 4.77 -14.49
C ILE A 8 -17.09 5.37 -15.66
N SER A 9 -15.80 5.09 -15.81
CA SER A 9 -14.96 5.53 -16.93
C SER A 9 -15.47 4.97 -18.27
N THR A 10 -15.75 3.67 -18.35
CA THR A 10 -16.28 3.04 -19.55
C THR A 10 -17.68 3.59 -19.92
N PHE A 11 -18.53 3.82 -18.93
CA PHE A 11 -19.84 4.41 -19.14
C PHE A 11 -19.73 5.85 -19.64
N ALA A 12 -18.84 6.66 -19.06
CA ALA A 12 -18.60 8.04 -19.50
C ALA A 12 -18.08 8.08 -20.95
N GLN A 13 -17.12 7.24 -21.31
CA GLN A 13 -16.60 7.13 -22.69
C GLN A 13 -17.70 6.71 -23.68
N SER A 14 -18.52 5.74 -23.31
CA SER A 14 -19.63 5.29 -24.15
C SER A 14 -20.67 6.39 -24.33
N LEU A 15 -20.98 7.16 -23.30
CA LEU A 15 -21.92 8.28 -23.34
C LEU A 15 -21.36 9.42 -24.24
N THR A 16 -20.08 9.75 -24.10
CA THR A 16 -19.43 10.76 -24.94
C THR A 16 -19.44 10.34 -26.42
N GLY A 17 -19.10 9.09 -26.72
CA GLY A 17 -19.16 8.57 -28.08
C GLY A 17 -20.60 8.52 -28.67
N LEU A 18 -21.60 8.31 -27.84
CA LEU A 18 -23.00 8.40 -28.24
C LEU A 18 -23.37 9.86 -28.58
N LEU A 19 -23.01 10.81 -27.75
CA LEU A 19 -23.25 12.23 -27.97
C LEU A 19 -22.57 12.73 -29.25
N GLU A 20 -21.33 12.33 -29.53
CA GLU A 20 -20.63 12.66 -30.76
C GLU A 20 -21.35 12.16 -32.01
N LYS A 21 -21.85 10.90 -31.96
CA LYS A 21 -22.63 10.33 -33.08
C LYS A 21 -23.96 11.05 -33.26
N LEU A 22 -24.66 11.36 -32.17
CA LEU A 22 -25.92 12.14 -32.24
C LEU A 22 -25.68 13.53 -32.80
N MET A 23 -24.60 14.20 -32.40
CA MET A 23 -24.22 15.50 -32.92
C MET A 23 -23.92 15.45 -34.44
N SER A 24 -23.17 14.43 -34.89
CA SER A 24 -22.89 14.21 -36.31
C SER A 24 -24.19 13.99 -37.12
N VAL A 25 -25.09 13.14 -36.62
CA VAL A 25 -26.40 12.92 -37.26
C VAL A 25 -27.22 14.18 -37.30
N ALA A 26 -27.24 14.98 -36.25
CA ALA A 26 -27.94 16.27 -36.21
C ALA A 26 -27.38 17.25 -37.21
N ILE A 27 -26.05 17.41 -37.29
CA ILE A 27 -25.37 18.28 -38.26
C ILE A 27 -25.73 17.87 -39.70
N VAL A 28 -25.67 16.58 -40.02
CA VAL A 28 -26.01 16.09 -41.35
C VAL A 28 -27.51 16.30 -41.65
N GLY A 29 -28.38 15.98 -40.67
CA GLY A 29 -29.83 16.14 -40.84
C GLY A 29 -30.28 17.58 -41.04
N PHE A 30 -29.87 18.49 -40.14
CA PHE A 30 -30.18 19.91 -40.27
C PHE A 30 -29.48 20.56 -41.50
N GLY A 31 -28.21 20.19 -41.74
CA GLY A 31 -27.49 20.69 -42.90
C GLY A 31 -28.09 20.26 -44.24
N ALA A 32 -28.63 19.03 -44.31
CA ALA A 32 -29.34 18.56 -45.50
C ALA A 32 -30.62 19.38 -45.78
N LEU A 33 -31.38 19.76 -44.74
CA LEU A 33 -32.51 20.67 -44.87
C LEU A 33 -32.12 22.02 -45.46
N LEU A 34 -31.03 22.62 -44.94
CA LEU A 34 -30.53 23.90 -45.45
C LEU A 34 -30.00 23.80 -46.91
N VAL A 35 -29.47 22.62 -47.29
CA VAL A 35 -29.10 22.37 -48.69
C VAL A 35 -30.33 22.28 -49.60
N PHE A 36 -31.43 21.66 -49.14
CA PHE A 36 -32.68 21.61 -49.91
C PHE A 36 -33.35 22.94 -50.06
N GLU A 37 -33.20 23.81 -49.03
CA GLU A 37 -33.72 25.21 -49.08
C GLU A 37 -32.83 26.12 -49.92
N GLY A 38 -31.65 25.65 -50.38
CA GLY A 38 -30.72 26.41 -51.20
C GLY A 38 -29.85 27.40 -50.39
N GLU A 39 -29.91 27.37 -49.05
CA GLU A 39 -29.16 28.26 -48.19
C GLU A 39 -27.71 27.77 -47.96
N MET A 40 -27.43 26.47 -48.25
CA MET A 40 -26.11 25.88 -48.09
C MET A 40 -25.75 24.96 -49.25
N THR A 41 -24.46 24.92 -49.61
CA THR A 41 -23.97 23.94 -50.58
C THR A 41 -23.59 22.61 -49.92
N VAL A 42 -23.67 21.50 -50.68
CA VAL A 42 -23.26 20.19 -50.21
C VAL A 42 -21.80 20.18 -49.74
N GLY A 43 -20.93 20.91 -50.44
CA GLY A 43 -19.52 21.06 -50.05
C GLY A 43 -19.33 21.77 -48.71
N ALA A 44 -20.16 22.77 -48.43
CA ALA A 44 -20.13 23.46 -47.13
C ALA A 44 -20.59 22.53 -45.99
N LEU A 45 -21.61 21.70 -46.20
CA LEU A 45 -22.09 20.72 -45.24
C LEU A 45 -20.97 19.68 -44.89
N VAL A 46 -20.29 19.14 -45.90
CA VAL A 46 -19.19 18.21 -45.72
C VAL A 46 -18.04 18.87 -44.97
N ALA A 47 -17.67 20.08 -45.35
CA ALA A 47 -16.61 20.84 -44.65
C ALA A 47 -16.98 21.11 -43.17
N PHE A 48 -18.22 21.50 -42.90
CA PHE A 48 -18.70 21.72 -41.55
C PHE A 48 -18.67 20.45 -40.67
N ASN A 49 -19.11 19.32 -41.23
CA ASN A 49 -19.06 18.01 -40.52
C ASN A 49 -17.62 17.59 -40.23
N MET A 50 -16.67 17.80 -41.17
CA MET A 50 -15.25 17.54 -40.94
C MET A 50 -14.66 18.44 -39.83
N LEU A 51 -15.01 19.73 -39.82
CA LEU A 51 -14.56 20.63 -38.78
C LEU A 51 -15.14 20.30 -37.40
N ALA A 52 -16.41 19.94 -37.34
CA ALA A 52 -17.05 19.50 -36.09
C ALA A 52 -16.33 18.28 -35.49
N GLY A 53 -16.00 17.28 -36.30
CA GLY A 53 -15.23 16.10 -35.85
C GLY A 53 -13.82 16.46 -35.34
N ARG A 54 -13.17 17.47 -35.96
CA ARG A 54 -11.84 17.91 -35.51
C ARG A 54 -11.85 18.65 -34.18
N VAL A 55 -12.96 19.27 -33.80
CA VAL A 55 -13.10 19.94 -32.51
C VAL A 55 -13.46 18.97 -31.38
N SER A 56 -14.29 17.97 -31.67
CA SER A 56 -14.75 17.01 -30.67
C SER A 56 -13.61 16.13 -30.13
N GLY A 57 -12.69 15.72 -31.01
CA GLY A 57 -11.54 14.86 -30.63
C GLY A 57 -10.68 15.45 -29.51
N PRO A 58 -10.13 16.68 -29.68
CA PRO A 58 -9.34 17.33 -28.63
C PRO A 58 -10.09 17.54 -27.30
N LEU A 59 -11.39 17.81 -27.33
CA LEU A 59 -12.19 17.96 -26.11
C LEU A 59 -12.25 16.64 -25.31
N THR A 60 -12.49 15.54 -26.00
CA THR A 60 -12.47 14.21 -25.36
C THR A 60 -11.09 13.89 -24.78
N GLN A 61 -10.03 14.27 -25.49
CA GLN A 61 -8.65 14.05 -25.05
C GLN A 61 -8.30 14.83 -23.78
N ILE A 62 -8.80 16.06 -23.62
CA ILE A 62 -8.62 16.86 -22.39
C ILE A 62 -9.25 16.15 -21.18
N VAL A 63 -10.46 15.62 -21.35
CA VAL A 63 -11.14 14.86 -20.28
C VAL A 63 -10.34 13.61 -19.90
N THR A 64 -9.82 12.88 -20.86
CA THR A 64 -8.98 11.71 -20.63
C THR A 64 -7.70 12.08 -19.89
N MET A 65 -7.02 13.15 -20.30
CA MET A 65 -5.81 13.63 -19.61
C MET A 65 -6.07 14.02 -18.15
N ALA A 66 -7.23 14.59 -17.85
CA ALA A 66 -7.60 14.92 -16.48
C ALA A 66 -7.74 13.66 -15.60
N HIS A 67 -8.27 12.57 -16.14
CA HIS A 67 -8.34 11.28 -15.47
C HIS A 67 -6.96 10.66 -15.27
N GLU A 68 -6.13 10.64 -16.31
CA GLU A 68 -4.76 10.11 -16.22
C GLU A 68 -3.93 10.88 -15.17
N TYR A 69 -4.07 12.20 -15.11
CA TYR A 69 -3.41 12.99 -14.08
C TYR A 69 -3.81 12.56 -12.66
N GLN A 70 -5.09 12.28 -12.42
CA GLN A 70 -5.55 11.81 -11.11
C GLN A 70 -4.97 10.44 -10.74
N GLU A 71 -4.86 9.51 -11.69
CA GLU A 71 -4.24 8.20 -11.45
C GLU A 71 -2.74 8.32 -11.14
N VAL A 72 -2.02 9.16 -11.89
CA VAL A 72 -0.61 9.43 -11.64
C VAL A 72 -0.42 10.09 -10.27
N ALA A 73 -1.23 11.08 -9.93
CA ALA A 73 -1.16 11.75 -8.62
C ALA A 73 -1.41 10.77 -7.46
N LEU A 74 -2.35 9.84 -7.61
CA LEU A 74 -2.60 8.78 -6.62
C LEU A 74 -1.41 7.83 -6.50
N SER A 75 -0.84 7.42 -7.62
CA SER A 75 0.34 6.53 -7.67
C SER A 75 1.55 7.17 -7.00
N VAL A 76 1.81 8.46 -7.26
CA VAL A 76 2.89 9.22 -6.60
C VAL A 76 2.65 9.32 -5.08
N ARG A 77 1.41 9.54 -4.64
CA ARG A 77 1.09 9.54 -3.20
C ARG A 77 1.35 8.18 -2.55
N MET A 78 0.96 7.09 -3.20
CA MET A 78 1.21 5.73 -2.68
C MET A 78 2.71 5.43 -2.59
N LEU A 79 3.49 5.80 -3.60
CA LEU A 79 4.94 5.70 -3.58
C LEU A 79 5.55 6.56 -2.46
N GLY A 80 5.09 7.79 -2.31
CA GLY A 80 5.52 8.67 -1.23
C GLY A 80 5.22 8.11 0.16
N GLN A 81 4.07 7.49 0.36
CA GLN A 81 3.75 6.80 1.61
C GLN A 81 4.69 5.63 1.90
N GLY A 82 5.05 4.84 0.87
CA GLY A 82 6.01 3.75 1.02
C GLY A 82 7.44 4.25 1.28
N MET A 83 7.89 5.24 0.53
CA MET A 83 9.25 5.78 0.66
C MET A 83 9.47 6.62 1.93
N ASN A 84 8.42 7.25 2.46
CA ASN A 84 8.49 8.04 3.69
C ASN A 84 8.22 7.23 4.96
N GLN A 85 8.11 5.91 4.85
CA GLN A 85 8.04 5.06 6.04
C GLN A 85 9.33 5.17 6.84
N LYS A 86 9.19 5.26 8.17
CA LYS A 86 10.36 5.27 9.06
C LYS A 86 11.15 3.98 8.85
N VAL A 87 12.42 4.15 8.50
CA VAL A 87 13.36 3.03 8.43
C VAL A 87 13.49 2.41 9.82
N GLU A 88 13.51 1.10 9.87
CA GLU A 88 13.70 0.35 11.10
C GLU A 88 14.93 0.88 11.85
N ARG A 89 14.77 1.27 13.13
CA ARG A 89 15.80 1.91 13.97
C ARG A 89 16.53 3.11 13.31
N GLY A 90 15.85 3.86 12.46
CA GLY A 90 16.42 5.05 11.83
C GLY A 90 17.57 4.76 10.86
N GLY A 91 17.69 3.52 10.35
CA GLY A 91 18.79 3.11 9.46
C GLY A 91 20.13 2.92 10.18
N ARG A 92 20.18 2.95 11.52
CA ARG A 92 21.43 2.73 12.27
C ARG A 92 21.82 1.26 12.16
N THR A 93 22.98 1.03 11.56
CA THR A 93 23.67 -0.27 11.51
C THR A 93 24.73 -0.40 12.60
N ASP A 94 24.78 0.55 13.52
CA ASP A 94 25.87 0.69 14.52
C ASP A 94 25.58 -0.09 15.82
N GLY A 95 24.75 -1.12 15.76
CA GLY A 95 24.49 -1.99 16.90
C GLY A 95 25.68 -2.91 17.19
N LEU A 96 25.78 -3.36 18.45
CA LEU A 96 26.75 -4.36 18.86
C LEU A 96 26.51 -5.68 18.10
N ARG A 97 27.57 -6.43 17.84
CA ARG A 97 27.53 -7.74 17.20
C ARG A 97 28.16 -8.81 18.09
N PRO A 98 27.64 -9.01 19.31
CA PRO A 98 28.18 -10.00 20.21
C PRO A 98 27.87 -11.43 19.70
N PRO A 99 28.65 -12.43 20.14
CA PRO A 99 28.26 -13.80 19.91
C PRO A 99 26.93 -14.09 20.60
N VAL A 100 25.97 -14.66 19.85
CA VAL A 100 24.65 -15.05 20.39
C VAL A 100 24.80 -16.42 21.01
N THR A 101 24.90 -16.51 22.33
CA THR A 101 25.14 -17.74 23.10
C THR A 101 23.86 -18.53 23.38
N GLY A 102 22.69 -17.90 23.24
CA GLY A 102 21.40 -18.56 23.44
C GLY A 102 20.76 -18.31 24.81
N ASP A 103 21.44 -17.62 25.74
CA ASP A 103 20.81 -17.17 26.97
C ASP A 103 19.87 -15.99 26.67
N ILE A 104 18.61 -16.10 27.13
CA ILE A 104 17.63 -15.03 26.95
C ILE A 104 17.01 -14.70 28.30
N GLU A 105 17.03 -13.44 28.64
CA GLU A 105 16.39 -12.92 29.86
C GLU A 105 15.35 -11.86 29.51
N VAL A 106 14.13 -12.06 29.97
CA VAL A 106 13.00 -11.15 29.82
C VAL A 106 12.65 -10.63 31.21
N ARG A 107 12.70 -9.29 31.40
CA ARG A 107 12.41 -8.65 32.71
C ARG A 107 11.33 -7.60 32.55
N ASN A 108 10.23 -7.77 33.28
CA ASN A 108 9.12 -6.81 33.41
C ASN A 108 8.62 -6.27 32.05
N VAL A 109 8.57 -7.13 31.04
CA VAL A 109 8.21 -6.71 29.69
C VAL A 109 6.70 -6.54 29.55
N SER A 110 6.28 -5.34 29.16
CA SER A 110 4.92 -5.05 28.72
C SER A 110 4.93 -4.51 27.30
N PHE A 111 3.99 -4.99 26.47
CA PHE A 111 3.91 -4.63 25.07
C PHE A 111 2.47 -4.61 24.58
N ARG A 112 2.15 -3.62 23.72
CA ARG A 112 0.90 -3.53 22.94
C ARG A 112 1.18 -3.12 21.51
N TYR A 113 0.36 -3.57 20.57
CA TYR A 113 0.53 -3.30 19.15
C TYR A 113 0.11 -1.88 18.72
N GLY A 114 -0.57 -1.15 19.58
CA GLY A 114 -0.99 0.22 19.33
C GLY A 114 -1.35 0.94 20.62
N PRO A 115 -1.34 2.28 20.66
CA PRO A 115 -1.60 3.05 21.89
C PRO A 115 -2.98 2.78 22.51
N ASP A 116 -3.98 2.51 21.66
CA ASP A 116 -5.37 2.29 22.08
C ASP A 116 -5.75 0.80 22.18
N LEU A 117 -4.78 -0.11 21.95
CA LEU A 117 -5.01 -1.55 22.03
C LEU A 117 -4.67 -2.08 23.44
N PRO A 118 -5.34 -3.17 23.87
CA PRO A 118 -5.03 -3.82 25.15
C PRO A 118 -3.60 -4.35 25.14
N TRP A 119 -3.03 -4.52 26.34
CA TRP A 119 -1.73 -5.14 26.51
C TRP A 119 -1.73 -6.57 25.96
N ALA A 120 -0.86 -6.84 25.00
CA ALA A 120 -0.62 -8.19 24.48
C ALA A 120 0.32 -8.98 25.40
N LEU A 121 1.21 -8.28 26.11
CA LEU A 121 2.03 -8.76 27.20
C LEU A 121 1.96 -7.76 28.33
N ASP A 122 1.79 -8.23 29.56
CA ASP A 122 1.70 -7.39 30.75
C ASP A 122 2.65 -7.91 31.81
N ASN A 123 3.73 -7.15 32.07
CA ASN A 123 4.72 -7.36 33.12
C ASN A 123 5.26 -8.80 33.19
N ILE A 124 5.64 -9.37 32.04
CA ILE A 124 6.19 -10.74 32.00
C ILE A 124 7.68 -10.77 32.31
N SER A 125 8.10 -11.80 33.05
CA SER A 125 9.51 -12.05 33.36
C SER A 125 9.80 -13.53 33.32
N PHE A 126 10.87 -13.94 32.61
CA PHE A 126 11.38 -15.32 32.58
C PHE A 126 12.82 -15.31 32.04
N SER A 127 13.50 -16.43 32.21
CA SER A 127 14.85 -16.66 31.66
C SER A 127 14.92 -18.00 30.98
N ILE A 128 15.72 -18.07 29.92
CA ILE A 128 16.01 -19.28 29.14
C ILE A 128 17.53 -19.47 29.16
N GLN A 129 18.00 -20.61 29.59
CA GLN A 129 19.43 -20.90 29.58
C GLN A 129 19.90 -21.41 28.22
N ALA A 130 21.13 -21.10 27.84
CA ALA A 130 21.74 -21.58 26.61
C ALA A 130 21.64 -23.11 26.52
N GLY A 131 21.36 -23.63 25.33
CA GLY A 131 21.23 -25.07 25.07
C GLY A 131 19.99 -25.73 25.65
N SER A 132 19.10 -25.00 26.31
CA SER A 132 17.85 -25.54 26.84
C SER A 132 16.70 -25.44 25.82
N ILE A 133 15.67 -26.29 26.03
CA ILE A 133 14.39 -26.21 25.32
C ILE A 133 13.38 -25.57 26.26
N PHE A 134 12.81 -24.45 25.85
CA PHE A 134 11.83 -23.71 26.63
C PHE A 134 10.45 -23.75 25.93
N GLY A 135 9.47 -24.34 26.60
CA GLY A 135 8.11 -24.46 26.11
C GLY A 135 7.22 -23.30 26.56
N VAL A 136 6.55 -22.62 25.65
CA VAL A 136 5.55 -21.58 25.95
C VAL A 136 4.17 -22.13 25.65
N VAL A 137 3.38 -22.34 26.69
CA VAL A 137 2.01 -22.89 26.59
C VAL A 137 0.98 -21.85 27.03
N GLY A 138 -0.22 -21.91 26.48
CA GLY A 138 -1.30 -20.99 26.84
C GLY A 138 -2.41 -20.98 25.78
N ARG A 139 -3.53 -20.34 26.12
CA ARG A 139 -4.71 -20.18 25.24
C ARG A 139 -4.36 -19.35 24.02
N SER A 140 -5.17 -19.46 22.95
CA SER A 140 -5.05 -18.56 21.80
C SER A 140 -5.19 -17.10 22.26
N GLY A 141 -4.34 -16.21 21.75
CA GLY A 141 -4.33 -14.81 22.14
C GLY A 141 -3.56 -14.49 23.43
N SER A 142 -2.94 -15.46 24.13
CA SER A 142 -2.18 -15.22 25.38
C SER A 142 -0.79 -14.59 25.18
N GLY A 143 -0.45 -14.09 24.01
CA GLY A 143 0.81 -13.39 23.78
C GLY A 143 2.01 -14.26 23.37
N LYS A 144 1.88 -15.57 23.18
CA LYS A 144 3.00 -16.48 22.80
C LYS A 144 3.77 -15.99 21.57
N THR A 145 3.06 -15.72 20.50
CA THR A 145 3.66 -15.20 19.25
C THR A 145 4.24 -13.80 19.45
N THR A 146 3.68 -13.00 20.36
CA THR A 146 4.20 -11.67 20.66
C THR A 146 5.57 -11.73 21.32
N VAL A 147 5.76 -12.67 22.25
CA VAL A 147 7.06 -12.90 22.89
C VAL A 147 8.13 -13.26 21.85
N THR A 148 7.85 -14.21 20.96
CA THR A 148 8.80 -14.60 19.90
C THR A 148 9.12 -13.46 18.95
N ARG A 149 8.13 -12.63 18.61
CA ARG A 149 8.34 -11.44 17.76
C ARG A 149 9.20 -10.37 18.43
N LEU A 150 9.06 -10.18 19.75
CA LEU A 150 9.91 -9.26 20.51
C LEU A 150 11.35 -9.75 20.60
N ILE A 151 11.57 -11.04 20.86
CA ILE A 151 12.91 -11.64 20.90
C ILE A 151 13.63 -11.53 19.54
N GLN A 152 12.90 -11.64 18.43
CA GLN A 152 13.42 -11.43 17.09
C GLN A 152 13.68 -9.96 16.75
N GLY A 153 13.32 -9.03 17.65
CA GLY A 153 13.43 -7.58 17.40
C GLY A 153 12.52 -7.08 16.30
N LEU A 154 11.39 -7.76 16.00
CA LEU A 154 10.40 -7.29 15.02
C LEU A 154 9.61 -6.09 15.52
N TYR A 155 9.52 -5.93 16.84
CA TYR A 155 8.93 -4.77 17.50
C TYR A 155 9.85 -4.26 18.60
N PRO A 156 9.90 -2.94 18.82
CA PRO A 156 10.68 -2.38 19.92
C PRO A 156 10.02 -2.72 21.27
N VAL A 157 10.83 -3.06 22.24
CA VAL A 157 10.38 -3.27 23.63
C VAL A 157 9.92 -1.93 24.20
N GLN A 158 8.64 -1.84 24.61
CA GLN A 158 8.03 -0.60 25.13
C GLN A 158 8.34 -0.40 26.61
N GLN A 159 8.22 -1.44 27.41
CA GLN A 159 8.53 -1.42 28.84
C GLN A 159 9.33 -2.69 29.19
N GLY A 160 10.19 -2.58 30.19
CA GLY A 160 11.08 -3.66 30.59
C GLY A 160 12.30 -3.83 29.68
N THR A 161 12.95 -4.97 29.78
CA THR A 161 14.17 -5.30 29.04
C THR A 161 14.14 -6.75 28.56
N ILE A 162 14.71 -6.95 27.35
CA ILE A 162 15.05 -8.29 26.85
C ILE A 162 16.54 -8.30 26.62
N ARG A 163 17.23 -9.24 27.20
CA ARG A 163 18.68 -9.44 27.05
C ARG A 163 18.96 -10.75 26.34
N ILE A 164 19.97 -10.76 25.51
CA ILE A 164 20.52 -11.95 24.88
C ILE A 164 21.99 -12.04 25.30
N GLY A 165 22.30 -13.05 26.10
CA GLY A 165 23.55 -13.07 26.86
C GLY A 165 23.64 -11.86 27.80
N GLU A 166 24.73 -11.12 27.72
CA GLU A 166 24.98 -9.92 28.55
C GLU A 166 24.40 -8.62 27.94
N HIS A 167 23.90 -8.63 26.73
CA HIS A 167 23.51 -7.43 25.97
C HIS A 167 22.01 -7.22 25.90
N ASP A 168 21.59 -5.95 26.05
CA ASP A 168 20.19 -5.58 25.81
C ASP A 168 19.87 -5.69 24.30
N LEU A 169 18.69 -6.21 23.97
CA LEU A 169 18.23 -6.33 22.59
C LEU A 169 18.25 -5.01 21.81
N ARG A 170 18.10 -3.90 22.51
CA ARG A 170 18.14 -2.55 21.92
C ARG A 170 19.54 -2.13 21.46
N GLU A 171 20.59 -2.74 21.99
CA GLU A 171 21.98 -2.43 21.67
C GLU A 171 22.52 -3.32 20.54
N ILE A 172 21.89 -4.47 20.29
CA ILE A 172 22.32 -5.44 19.29
C ILE A 172 21.89 -4.98 17.88
N ASP A 173 22.80 -5.13 16.92
CA ASP A 173 22.49 -4.98 15.49
C ASP A 173 21.43 -5.99 15.07
N LEU A 174 20.30 -5.49 14.52
CA LEU A 174 19.16 -6.35 14.16
C LEU A 174 19.48 -7.34 13.05
N ALA A 175 20.33 -6.95 12.10
CA ALA A 175 20.70 -7.86 11.02
C ALA A 175 21.59 -8.99 11.55
N HIS A 176 22.48 -8.68 12.49
CA HIS A 176 23.30 -9.68 13.18
C HIS A 176 22.44 -10.62 14.02
N LEU A 177 21.51 -10.08 14.82
CA LEU A 177 20.58 -10.87 15.62
C LEU A 177 19.78 -11.85 14.76
N ARG A 178 19.16 -11.35 13.70
CA ARG A 178 18.29 -12.17 12.84
C ARG A 178 19.04 -13.22 12.04
N LYS A 179 20.32 -13.01 11.75
CA LYS A 179 21.20 -14.05 11.18
C LYS A 179 21.50 -15.17 12.15
N SER A 180 21.52 -14.85 13.45
CA SER A 180 21.83 -15.80 14.52
C SER A 180 20.61 -16.55 15.06
N VAL A 181 19.39 -16.11 14.71
CA VAL A 181 18.12 -16.69 15.19
C VAL A 181 17.39 -17.38 14.05
N GLY A 182 17.27 -18.71 14.11
CA GLY A 182 16.40 -19.45 13.21
C GLY A 182 14.94 -19.39 13.66
N VAL A 183 14.02 -19.17 12.73
CA VAL A 183 12.57 -19.08 13.01
C VAL A 183 11.82 -20.06 12.13
N VAL A 184 10.97 -20.89 12.75
CA VAL A 184 10.02 -21.75 12.04
C VAL A 184 8.62 -21.22 12.30
N LEU A 185 7.94 -20.77 11.25
CA LEU A 185 6.56 -20.29 11.34
C LEU A 185 5.56 -21.43 11.24
N GLN A 186 4.37 -21.23 11.80
CA GLN A 186 3.29 -22.22 11.77
C GLN A 186 2.75 -22.45 10.34
N ASP A 187 2.76 -21.41 9.50
CA ASP A 187 2.29 -21.44 8.11
C ASP A 187 3.49 -21.46 7.15
N ASN A 188 4.33 -22.49 7.21
CA ASN A 188 5.35 -22.71 6.20
C ASN A 188 4.72 -23.39 4.98
N PHE A 189 4.36 -22.60 3.98
CA PHE A 189 4.21 -23.10 2.61
C PHE A 189 5.62 -23.29 2.04
N LEU A 190 6.04 -24.53 1.92
CA LEU A 190 7.22 -24.94 1.16
C LEU A 190 6.82 -25.05 -0.31
#